data_189d2acd2025f005985b906057a36558
#
_entry.id   189d2acd2025f005985b906057a36558
#
_cell.length_a   1.000
_cell.length_b   1.000
_cell.length_c   1.000
_cell.angle_alpha   90.00
_cell.angle_beta   90.00
_cell.angle_gamma   90.00
#
_symmetry.space_group_name_H-M   'P 1'
#
loop_
_entity.id
_entity.type
_entity.pdbx_description
1 polymer ?
#
loop_
_entity_poly.entity_id
_entity_poly.type
_entity_poly.pdbx_seq_one_letter_code
_entity_poly.pdbx_strand_id
1 'polypeptide(L)'
;MSDARQIEADIYERLSKVIDPELGRSVTDLGMIAAIEAAPASSDAGTYDVTVHVELTVPGCPLSETITSQINGAVSSYPGAQLLPHIEVGSMSRDKLADLVADLKAERKQNPFSKPGVKTRIFAIASGKGGVGKSSVTANLAATFAALGFDTAAIDADIYGFSLPRLFGVHTQPTNLNGMLMPVTAWGVKLISIGMFAGADRAILWRGPRLQRSLEQFLSDVWWGEPDVLLLDLAPGTGDMAISVAQALPNAELVVVTTPQPSASPVLSASPTPSPAAAQEIRAVWVSFLEWQHTDFSSESAFRADA
;
A
#
# COMPACT_ATOMS: atom_id res chain seq x y z
N MET A 1 -7.68 -41.84 -14.03
CA MET A 1 -6.78 -41.42 -12.90
C MET A 1 -5.60 -40.58 -13.38
N SER A 2 -5.05 -40.79 -14.60
CA SER A 2 -3.99 -39.95 -15.19
C SER A 2 -4.49 -38.51 -15.43
N ASP A 3 -5.68 -38.36 -16.00
CA ASP A 3 -6.22 -37.07 -16.42
C ASP A 3 -6.57 -36.14 -15.23
N ALA A 4 -7.12 -36.69 -14.14
CA ALA A 4 -7.47 -35.87 -12.95
C ALA A 4 -6.22 -35.26 -12.31
N ARG A 5 -5.14 -36.03 -12.13
CA ARG A 5 -3.89 -35.50 -11.57
C ARG A 5 -3.23 -34.45 -12.48
N GLN A 6 -3.39 -34.63 -13.80
CA GLN A 6 -2.88 -33.64 -14.74
C GLN A 6 -3.68 -32.35 -14.64
N ILE A 7 -5.01 -32.43 -14.51
CA ILE A 7 -5.89 -31.27 -14.28
C ILE A 7 -5.51 -30.55 -12.99
N GLU A 8 -5.29 -31.27 -11.89
CA GLU A 8 -4.87 -30.68 -10.61
C GLU A 8 -3.55 -29.88 -10.74
N ALA A 9 -2.56 -30.46 -11.43
CA ALA A 9 -1.27 -29.80 -11.66
C ALA A 9 -1.41 -28.55 -12.56
N ASP A 10 -2.17 -28.66 -13.65
CA ASP A 10 -2.40 -27.55 -14.57
C ASP A 10 -3.17 -26.41 -13.91
N ILE A 11 -4.15 -26.73 -13.06
CA ILE A 11 -4.88 -25.72 -12.27
C ILE A 11 -3.95 -25.06 -11.28
N TYR A 12 -3.09 -25.79 -10.56
CA TYR A 12 -2.12 -25.20 -9.66
C TYR A 12 -1.21 -24.19 -10.37
N GLU A 13 -0.71 -24.55 -11.57
CA GLU A 13 0.09 -23.65 -12.40
C GLU A 13 -0.72 -22.39 -12.81
N ARG A 14 -1.98 -22.54 -13.16
CA ARG A 14 -2.86 -21.41 -13.50
C ARG A 14 -3.10 -20.50 -12.31
N LEU A 15 -3.26 -21.05 -11.12
CA LEU A 15 -3.44 -20.30 -9.88
C LEU A 15 -2.20 -19.52 -9.48
N SER A 16 -1.01 -19.85 -9.98
CA SER A 16 0.20 -19.03 -9.80
C SER A 16 0.10 -17.64 -10.44
N LYS A 17 -0.87 -17.41 -11.32
CA LYS A 17 -1.16 -16.11 -11.95
C LYS A 17 -2.23 -15.31 -11.21
N VAL A 18 -2.92 -15.92 -10.25
CA VAL A 18 -3.89 -15.25 -9.41
C VAL A 18 -3.14 -14.53 -8.29
N ILE A 19 -3.23 -13.20 -8.27
CA ILE A 19 -2.48 -12.35 -7.35
C ILE A 19 -3.38 -11.89 -6.23
N ASP A 20 -2.95 -12.10 -4.99
CA ASP A 20 -3.58 -11.49 -3.81
C ASP A 20 -3.37 -9.97 -3.87
N PRO A 21 -4.45 -9.17 -3.91
CA PRO A 21 -4.34 -7.72 -4.09
C PRO A 21 -3.75 -6.99 -2.86
N GLU A 22 -3.79 -7.59 -1.66
CA GLU A 22 -3.19 -7.01 -0.45
C GLU A 22 -1.69 -7.30 -0.40
N LEU A 23 -1.30 -8.53 -0.68
CA LEU A 23 0.09 -8.98 -0.55
C LEU A 23 0.88 -8.78 -1.85
N GLY A 24 0.22 -8.62 -3.01
CA GLY A 24 0.85 -8.41 -4.31
C GLY A 24 1.62 -9.63 -4.80
N ARG A 25 1.31 -10.82 -4.28
CA ARG A 25 1.93 -12.10 -4.63
C ARG A 25 0.90 -13.13 -5.07
N SER A 26 1.34 -14.17 -5.76
CA SER A 26 0.43 -15.22 -6.18
C SER A 26 -0.12 -15.99 -4.97
N VAL A 27 -1.36 -16.45 -5.08
CA VAL A 27 -2.00 -17.26 -4.04
C VAL A 27 -1.26 -18.57 -3.78
N THR A 28 -0.51 -19.07 -4.77
CA THR A 28 0.34 -20.25 -4.64
C THR A 28 1.63 -19.95 -3.87
N ASP A 29 2.32 -18.82 -4.17
CA ASP A 29 3.54 -18.41 -3.47
C ASP A 29 3.26 -18.06 -2.00
N LEU A 30 2.07 -17.56 -1.72
CA LEU A 30 1.60 -17.29 -0.35
C LEU A 30 1.17 -18.57 0.38
N GLY A 31 1.18 -19.72 -0.29
CA GLY A 31 0.73 -20.98 0.29
C GLY A 31 -0.76 -21.00 0.62
N MET A 32 -1.57 -20.15 -0.04
CA MET A 32 -3.01 -20.07 0.21
C MET A 32 -3.77 -21.27 -0.37
N ILE A 33 -3.19 -22.01 -1.30
CA ILE A 33 -3.81 -23.21 -1.89
C ILE A 33 -3.42 -24.43 -1.05
N ALA A 34 -4.37 -24.95 -0.28
CA ALA A 34 -4.16 -26.10 0.59
C ALA A 34 -4.26 -27.43 -0.17
N ALA A 35 -5.24 -27.56 -1.06
CA ALA A 35 -5.43 -28.73 -1.91
C ALA A 35 -6.23 -28.36 -3.16
N ILE A 36 -6.05 -29.15 -4.21
CA ILE A 36 -6.89 -29.16 -5.41
C ILE A 36 -7.29 -30.61 -5.65
N GLU A 37 -8.58 -30.85 -5.78
CA GLU A 37 -9.14 -32.17 -6.00
C GLU A 37 -9.97 -32.16 -7.28
N ALA A 38 -9.63 -32.99 -8.27
CA ALA A 38 -10.39 -33.13 -9.49
C ALA A 38 -11.02 -34.53 -9.57
N ALA A 39 -12.32 -34.59 -9.76
CA ALA A 39 -13.06 -35.84 -9.93
C ALA A 39 -13.95 -35.78 -11.19
N PRO A 40 -14.09 -36.88 -11.93
CA PRO A 40 -15.04 -36.91 -13.04
C PRO A 40 -16.46 -36.61 -12.54
N ALA A 41 -17.12 -35.67 -13.19
CA ALA A 41 -18.52 -35.34 -12.88
C ALA A 41 -19.43 -36.50 -13.30
N SER A 42 -20.44 -36.80 -12.48
CA SER A 42 -21.34 -37.92 -12.71
C SER A 42 -22.26 -37.74 -13.93
N SER A 43 -22.33 -36.55 -14.50
CA SER A 43 -23.33 -36.17 -15.51
C SER A 43 -22.85 -36.28 -16.98
N ASP A 44 -21.56 -36.03 -17.26
CA ASP A 44 -21.07 -35.97 -18.65
C ASP A 44 -19.62 -36.41 -18.78
N ALA A 45 -19.32 -37.21 -19.84
CA ALA A 45 -17.97 -37.62 -20.20
C ALA A 45 -17.15 -36.39 -20.64
N GLY A 46 -16.06 -36.09 -19.92
CA GLY A 46 -15.18 -34.95 -20.20
C GLY A 46 -15.42 -33.72 -19.30
N THR A 47 -16.38 -33.81 -18.37
CA THR A 47 -16.61 -32.79 -17.31
C THR A 47 -16.01 -33.28 -16.01
N TYR A 48 -15.38 -32.36 -15.27
CA TYR A 48 -14.76 -32.63 -13.96
C TYR A 48 -15.28 -31.63 -12.90
N ASP A 49 -15.64 -32.15 -11.75
CA ASP A 49 -15.79 -31.36 -10.54
C ASP A 49 -14.40 -31.05 -9.98
N VAL A 50 -14.08 -29.78 -9.76
CA VAL A 50 -12.78 -29.35 -9.24
C VAL A 50 -12.99 -28.57 -7.96
N THR A 51 -12.58 -29.15 -6.84
CA THR A 51 -12.61 -28.48 -5.53
C THR A 51 -11.25 -27.86 -5.26
N VAL A 52 -11.24 -26.54 -4.97
CA VAL A 52 -10.04 -25.81 -4.57
C VAL A 52 -10.18 -25.36 -3.13
N HIS A 53 -9.34 -25.88 -2.26
CA HIS A 53 -9.28 -25.50 -0.85
C HIS A 53 -8.35 -24.30 -0.68
N VAL A 54 -8.91 -23.15 -0.32
CA VAL A 54 -8.20 -21.88 -0.18
C VAL A 54 -8.14 -21.49 1.31
N GLU A 55 -6.94 -21.23 1.82
CA GLU A 55 -6.72 -20.75 3.17
C GLU A 55 -6.32 -19.28 3.15
N LEU A 56 -7.20 -18.40 3.62
CA LEU A 56 -6.93 -16.97 3.72
C LEU A 56 -6.06 -16.63 4.94
N THR A 57 -5.29 -15.55 4.81
CA THR A 57 -4.43 -15.03 5.89
C THR A 57 -5.24 -14.43 7.05
N VAL A 58 -6.42 -13.87 6.76
CA VAL A 58 -7.31 -13.23 7.74
C VAL A 58 -8.72 -13.80 7.61
N PRO A 59 -9.32 -14.30 8.70
CA PRO A 59 -10.73 -14.67 8.70
C PRO A 59 -11.61 -13.44 8.37
N GLY A 60 -12.50 -13.58 7.39
CA GLY A 60 -13.39 -12.48 6.99
C GLY A 60 -12.71 -11.36 6.21
N CYS A 61 -11.62 -11.64 5.51
CA CYS A 61 -10.96 -10.70 4.61
C CYS A 61 -11.98 -10.06 3.64
N PRO A 62 -12.05 -8.71 3.55
CA PRO A 62 -12.97 -8.03 2.64
C PRO A 62 -12.74 -8.40 1.17
N LEU A 63 -11.54 -8.87 0.83
CA LEU A 63 -11.15 -9.26 -0.52
C LEU A 63 -11.33 -10.75 -0.80
N SER A 64 -11.90 -11.51 0.14
CA SER A 64 -12.17 -12.95 -0.04
C SER A 64 -13.00 -13.22 -1.30
N GLU A 65 -14.03 -12.40 -1.56
CA GLU A 65 -14.88 -12.51 -2.75
C GLU A 65 -14.08 -12.26 -4.04
N THR A 66 -13.17 -11.30 -4.03
CA THR A 66 -12.31 -10.97 -5.17
C THR A 66 -11.37 -12.13 -5.49
N ILE A 67 -10.68 -12.67 -4.49
CA ILE A 67 -9.77 -13.82 -4.64
C ILE A 67 -10.55 -15.05 -5.12
N THR A 68 -11.68 -15.35 -4.50
CA THR A 68 -12.56 -16.47 -4.88
C THR A 68 -13.04 -16.35 -6.32
N SER A 69 -13.46 -15.15 -6.75
CA SER A 69 -13.89 -14.88 -8.12
C SER A 69 -12.75 -15.08 -9.13
N GLN A 70 -11.54 -14.63 -8.82
CA GLN A 70 -10.36 -14.82 -9.68
C GLN A 70 -9.98 -16.29 -9.79
N ILE A 71 -10.00 -17.05 -8.69
CA ILE A 71 -9.73 -18.49 -8.67
C ILE A 71 -10.79 -19.21 -9.51
N ASN A 72 -12.07 -18.89 -9.31
CA ASN A 72 -13.18 -19.47 -10.09
C ASN A 72 -12.97 -19.21 -11.59
N GLY A 73 -12.65 -17.99 -11.99
CA GLY A 73 -12.34 -17.64 -13.38
C GLY A 73 -11.15 -18.42 -13.94
N ALA A 74 -10.09 -18.60 -13.16
CA ALA A 74 -8.90 -19.35 -13.56
C ALA A 74 -9.21 -20.85 -13.79
N VAL A 75 -10.05 -21.46 -12.95
CA VAL A 75 -10.49 -22.86 -13.10
C VAL A 75 -11.46 -23.00 -14.28
N SER A 76 -12.51 -22.16 -14.35
CA SER A 76 -13.54 -22.24 -15.41
C SER A 76 -12.99 -22.01 -16.81
N SER A 77 -11.88 -21.27 -16.95
CA SER A 77 -11.25 -20.99 -18.25
C SER A 77 -10.24 -22.06 -18.69
N TYR A 78 -10.26 -23.24 -18.09
CA TYR A 78 -9.38 -24.36 -18.48
C TYR A 78 -9.72 -24.88 -19.89
N PRO A 79 -8.71 -24.97 -20.81
CA PRO A 79 -9.00 -25.29 -22.21
C PRO A 79 -9.14 -26.79 -22.50
N GLY A 80 -8.75 -27.66 -21.57
CA GLY A 80 -8.64 -29.12 -21.83
C GLY A 80 -9.90 -29.92 -21.55
N ALA A 81 -10.79 -29.42 -20.69
CA ALA A 81 -12.03 -30.08 -20.28
C ALA A 81 -13.00 -29.04 -19.71
N GLN A 82 -14.28 -29.40 -19.59
CA GLN A 82 -15.24 -28.59 -18.85
C GLN A 82 -15.04 -28.84 -17.36
N LEU A 83 -14.69 -27.76 -16.61
CA LEU A 83 -14.51 -27.84 -15.18
C LEU A 83 -15.64 -27.13 -14.45
N LEU A 84 -16.12 -27.76 -13.38
CA LEU A 84 -17.12 -27.21 -12.44
C LEU A 84 -16.39 -26.85 -11.15
N PRO A 85 -16.04 -25.57 -10.93
CA PRO A 85 -15.27 -25.16 -9.77
C PRO A 85 -16.12 -25.12 -8.50
N HIS A 86 -15.58 -25.67 -7.42
CA HIS A 86 -16.07 -25.55 -6.06
C HIS A 86 -14.94 -24.95 -5.21
N ILE A 87 -15.13 -23.73 -4.71
CA ILE A 87 -14.10 -23.05 -3.93
C ILE A 87 -14.48 -23.11 -2.45
N GLU A 88 -13.68 -23.83 -1.67
CA GLU A 88 -13.84 -23.91 -0.23
C GLU A 88 -12.84 -22.96 0.46
N VAL A 89 -13.38 -21.99 1.19
CA VAL A 89 -12.58 -20.95 1.83
C VAL A 89 -12.43 -21.25 3.32
N GLY A 90 -11.21 -21.42 3.77
CA GLY A 90 -10.80 -21.57 5.15
C GLY A 90 -9.87 -20.45 5.60
N SER A 91 -9.28 -20.62 6.78
CA SER A 91 -8.25 -19.72 7.32
C SER A 91 -6.97 -20.49 7.57
N MET A 92 -5.83 -19.89 7.30
CA MET A 92 -4.52 -20.46 7.63
C MET A 92 -4.43 -20.79 9.11
N SER A 93 -3.74 -21.87 9.45
CA SER A 93 -3.35 -22.15 10.83
C SER A 93 -2.42 -21.05 11.36
N ARG A 94 -2.37 -20.89 12.68
CA ARG A 94 -1.50 -19.89 13.32
C ARG A 94 -0.04 -20.09 12.97
N ASP A 95 0.42 -21.33 12.91
CA ASP A 95 1.81 -21.66 12.62
C ASP A 95 2.14 -21.34 11.16
N LYS A 96 1.30 -21.77 10.20
CA LYS A 96 1.46 -21.46 8.78
C LYS A 96 1.47 -19.94 8.51
N LEU A 97 0.58 -19.20 9.18
CA LEU A 97 0.55 -17.74 9.10
C LEU A 97 1.81 -17.12 9.70
N ALA A 98 2.33 -17.67 10.82
CA ALA A 98 3.56 -17.18 11.45
C ALA A 98 4.78 -17.38 10.53
N ASP A 99 4.89 -18.55 9.90
CA ASP A 99 5.95 -18.84 8.93
C ASP A 99 5.89 -17.92 7.73
N LEU A 100 4.71 -17.77 7.10
CA LEU A 100 4.50 -16.85 5.99
C LEU A 100 4.92 -15.41 6.35
N VAL A 101 4.48 -14.91 7.51
CA VAL A 101 4.85 -13.58 7.97
C VAL A 101 6.35 -13.46 8.26
N ALA A 102 6.98 -14.50 8.77
CA ALA A 102 8.42 -14.52 9.00
C ALA A 102 9.20 -14.42 7.68
N ASP A 103 8.77 -15.13 6.63
CA ASP A 103 9.37 -15.07 5.30
C ASP A 103 9.20 -13.68 4.67
N LEU A 104 7.99 -13.14 4.71
CA LEU A 104 7.69 -11.80 4.21
C LEU A 104 8.50 -10.71 4.94
N LYS A 105 8.71 -10.85 6.26
CA LYS A 105 9.56 -9.94 7.05
C LYS A 105 11.05 -10.14 6.78
N ALA A 106 11.51 -11.37 6.57
CA ALA A 106 12.92 -11.65 6.29
C ALA A 106 13.39 -10.94 5.00
N GLU A 107 12.53 -10.84 4.01
CA GLU A 107 12.79 -10.10 2.79
C GLU A 107 12.84 -8.57 3.01
N ARG A 108 12.24 -8.08 4.10
CA ARG A 108 12.05 -6.66 4.41
C ARG A 108 12.82 -6.14 5.63
N LYS A 109 13.91 -6.76 6.01
CA LYS A 109 14.70 -6.39 7.22
C LYS A 109 15.14 -4.92 7.32
N GLN A 110 14.92 -4.11 6.30
CA GLN A 110 15.27 -2.68 6.24
C GLN A 110 14.15 -1.89 5.58
N ASN A 111 14.11 -0.57 5.83
CA ASN A 111 13.23 0.35 5.13
C ASN A 111 13.31 0.10 3.59
N PRO A 112 12.23 -0.41 2.96
CA PRO A 112 12.27 -0.78 1.55
C PRO A 112 12.54 0.41 0.64
N PHE A 113 12.19 1.62 1.08
CA PHE A 113 12.31 2.85 0.32
C PHE A 113 13.70 3.49 0.37
N SER A 114 14.59 3.00 1.23
CA SER A 114 16.00 3.47 1.30
C SER A 114 16.97 2.63 0.47
N LYS A 115 16.51 1.57 -0.19
CA LYS A 115 17.37 0.68 -0.98
C LYS A 115 17.81 1.37 -2.27
N PRO A 116 19.06 1.14 -2.73
CA PRO A 116 19.49 1.59 -4.06
C PRO A 116 18.60 0.99 -5.17
N GLY A 117 18.18 1.82 -6.12
CA GLY A 117 17.36 1.37 -7.25
C GLY A 117 15.86 1.25 -6.97
N VAL A 118 15.36 1.76 -5.85
CA VAL A 118 13.93 1.89 -5.58
C VAL A 118 13.25 2.69 -6.69
N LYS A 119 12.21 2.12 -7.28
CA LYS A 119 11.42 2.75 -8.34
C LYS A 119 10.32 3.67 -7.80
N THR A 120 9.94 3.49 -6.52
CA THR A 120 8.90 4.29 -5.87
C THR A 120 9.27 5.77 -5.88
N ARG A 121 8.42 6.61 -6.44
CA ARG A 121 8.53 8.07 -6.29
C ARG A 121 7.96 8.46 -4.93
N ILE A 122 8.71 9.27 -4.19
CA ILE A 122 8.36 9.62 -2.81
C ILE A 122 8.17 11.12 -2.72
N PHE A 123 6.97 11.54 -2.30
CA PHE A 123 6.63 12.95 -2.13
C PHE A 123 6.36 13.25 -0.65
N ALA A 124 7.17 14.11 -0.06
CA ALA A 124 6.98 14.64 1.28
C ALA A 124 6.23 15.96 1.21
N ILE A 125 4.97 15.98 1.65
CA ILE A 125 4.11 17.17 1.59
C ILE A 125 4.24 17.94 2.90
N ALA A 126 4.79 19.13 2.82
CA ALA A 126 5.07 19.98 3.98
C ALA A 126 4.37 21.32 3.89
N SER A 127 4.25 22.02 5.03
CA SER A 127 3.77 23.39 5.08
C SER A 127 4.41 24.12 6.27
N GLY A 128 4.69 25.40 6.10
CA GLY A 128 5.22 26.24 7.18
C GLY A 128 4.19 26.54 8.27
N LYS A 129 2.90 26.42 7.99
CA LYS A 129 1.78 26.75 8.87
C LYS A 129 0.65 25.72 8.74
N GLY A 130 -0.08 25.48 9.81
CA GLY A 130 -1.31 24.69 9.79
C GLY A 130 -2.46 25.41 9.07
N GLY A 131 -3.40 24.64 8.53
CA GLY A 131 -4.63 25.19 7.91
C GLY A 131 -4.47 25.71 6.48
N VAL A 132 -3.34 25.46 5.82
CA VAL A 132 -3.10 25.87 4.40
C VAL A 132 -3.63 24.86 3.36
N GLY A 133 -4.23 23.76 3.82
CA GLY A 133 -4.75 22.73 2.91
C GLY A 133 -3.78 21.59 2.58
N LYS A 134 -2.65 21.48 3.27
CA LYS A 134 -1.62 20.44 3.06
C LYS A 134 -2.22 19.03 2.91
N SER A 135 -2.95 18.56 3.92
CA SER A 135 -3.54 17.22 3.92
C SER A 135 -4.62 17.03 2.85
N SER A 136 -5.34 18.10 2.49
CA SER A 136 -6.28 18.06 1.36
C SER A 136 -5.53 17.88 0.03
N VAL A 137 -4.41 18.55 -0.15
CA VAL A 137 -3.53 18.36 -1.31
C VAL A 137 -3.00 16.93 -1.34
N THR A 138 -2.49 16.43 -0.21
CA THR A 138 -1.98 15.05 -0.09
C THR A 138 -3.05 14.02 -0.47
N ALA A 139 -4.26 14.14 0.09
CA ALA A 139 -5.35 13.21 -0.16
C ALA A 139 -5.79 13.21 -1.63
N ASN A 140 -5.92 14.39 -2.23
CA ASN A 140 -6.33 14.52 -3.62
C ASN A 140 -5.25 14.02 -4.59
N LEU A 141 -3.98 14.31 -4.34
CA LEU A 141 -2.89 13.75 -5.14
C LEU A 141 -2.85 12.22 -5.05
N ALA A 142 -2.97 11.65 -3.85
CA ALA A 142 -2.98 10.21 -3.67
C ALA A 142 -4.15 9.55 -4.41
N ALA A 143 -5.36 10.07 -4.27
CA ALA A 143 -6.53 9.55 -4.97
C ALA A 143 -6.41 9.72 -6.50
N THR A 144 -5.79 10.80 -6.97
CA THR A 144 -5.54 11.03 -8.39
C THR A 144 -4.54 10.03 -8.96
N PHE A 145 -3.42 9.79 -8.29
CA PHE A 145 -2.45 8.78 -8.73
C PHE A 145 -3.08 7.39 -8.79
N ALA A 146 -3.86 7.01 -7.76
CA ALA A 146 -4.57 5.74 -7.77
C ALA A 146 -5.59 5.64 -8.92
N ALA A 147 -6.34 6.72 -9.19
CA ALA A 147 -7.29 6.78 -10.32
C ALA A 147 -6.60 6.69 -11.69
N LEU A 148 -5.35 7.14 -11.81
CA LEU A 148 -4.51 7.00 -12.98
C LEU A 148 -3.87 5.60 -13.12
N GLY A 149 -4.12 4.70 -12.17
CA GLY A 149 -3.64 3.32 -12.20
C GLY A 149 -2.28 3.08 -11.54
N PHE A 150 -1.71 4.08 -10.83
CA PHE A 150 -0.49 3.88 -10.05
C PHE A 150 -0.79 3.18 -8.73
N ASP A 151 0.03 2.19 -8.35
CA ASP A 151 0.00 1.63 -6.99
C ASP A 151 0.45 2.71 -6.00
N THR A 152 -0.50 3.24 -5.24
CA THR A 152 -0.31 4.45 -4.44
C THR A 152 -0.42 4.17 -2.95
N ALA A 153 0.56 4.67 -2.20
CA ALA A 153 0.60 4.61 -0.75
C ALA A 153 0.62 6.02 -0.13
N ALA A 154 0.03 6.17 1.04
CA ALA A 154 0.02 7.42 1.79
C ALA A 154 0.26 7.19 3.29
N ILE A 155 1.16 7.99 3.86
CA ILE A 155 1.46 8.01 5.30
C ILE A 155 1.01 9.36 5.87
N ASP A 156 0.10 9.33 6.84
CA ASP A 156 -0.21 10.49 7.66
C ASP A 156 0.77 10.54 8.85
N ALA A 157 1.75 11.40 8.72
CA ALA A 157 2.82 11.59 9.70
C ALA A 157 2.56 12.76 10.68
N ASP A 158 1.36 13.38 10.64
CA ASP A 158 0.96 14.41 11.61
C ASP A 158 0.33 13.76 12.83
N ILE A 159 1.14 13.58 13.89
CA ILE A 159 0.70 12.92 15.13
C ILE A 159 -0.42 13.69 15.84
N TYR A 160 -0.40 15.00 15.78
CA TYR A 160 -1.31 15.85 16.54
C TYR A 160 -2.50 16.34 15.73
N GLY A 161 -2.38 16.33 14.40
CA GLY A 161 -3.38 16.85 13.48
C GLY A 161 -3.74 15.88 12.37
N PHE A 162 -3.64 14.56 12.63
CA PHE A 162 -3.94 13.53 11.64
C PHE A 162 -5.32 13.77 11.00
N SER A 163 -5.36 13.74 9.68
CA SER A 163 -6.55 14.11 8.92
C SER A 163 -6.81 13.22 7.71
N LEU A 164 -5.81 12.50 7.20
CA LEU A 164 -5.97 11.63 6.03
C LEU A 164 -7.06 10.57 6.23
N PRO A 165 -7.17 9.84 7.37
CA PRO A 165 -8.25 8.86 7.53
C PRO A 165 -9.63 9.48 7.36
N ARG A 166 -9.84 10.68 7.92
CA ARG A 166 -11.10 11.41 7.78
C ARG A 166 -11.37 11.85 6.34
N LEU A 167 -10.36 12.32 5.63
CA LEU A 167 -10.48 12.75 4.23
C LEU A 167 -10.79 11.58 3.30
N PHE A 168 -10.27 10.40 3.59
CA PHE A 168 -10.57 9.16 2.86
C PHE A 168 -11.83 8.42 3.33
N GLY A 169 -12.52 8.92 4.37
CA GLY A 169 -13.69 8.26 4.96
C GLY A 169 -13.37 6.92 5.65
N VAL A 170 -12.14 6.75 6.12
CA VAL A 170 -11.66 5.52 6.76
C VAL A 170 -11.96 5.57 8.25
N HIS A 171 -12.65 4.53 8.74
CA HIS A 171 -12.99 4.33 10.14
C HIS A 171 -12.45 3.01 10.72
N THR A 172 -11.83 2.20 9.86
CA THR A 172 -11.25 0.91 10.23
C THR A 172 -9.80 1.04 10.68
N GLN A 173 -9.34 0.09 11.48
CA GLN A 173 -7.96 0.01 11.91
C GLN A 173 -7.14 -0.89 10.96
N PRO A 174 -5.83 -0.63 10.81
CA PRO A 174 -4.92 -1.53 10.14
C PRO A 174 -4.90 -2.92 10.81
N THR A 175 -4.88 -3.95 10.00
CA THR A 175 -4.81 -5.33 10.51
C THR A 175 -3.37 -5.66 10.88
N ASN A 176 -3.17 -6.29 12.04
CA ASN A 176 -1.87 -6.75 12.48
C ASN A 176 -1.74 -8.26 12.22
N LEU A 177 -0.89 -8.63 11.29
CA LEU A 177 -0.53 -10.02 11.00
C LEU A 177 0.81 -10.35 11.68
N ASN A 178 0.77 -10.91 12.90
CA ASN A 178 1.97 -11.32 13.64
C ASN A 178 3.08 -10.25 13.67
N GLY A 179 2.69 -8.98 13.90
CA GLY A 179 3.59 -7.83 13.95
C GLY A 179 3.93 -7.20 12.60
N MET A 180 3.33 -7.63 11.49
CA MET A 180 3.28 -6.93 10.22
C MET A 180 1.96 -6.17 10.12
N LEU A 181 1.99 -4.90 9.81
CA LEU A 181 0.82 -4.05 9.67
C LEU A 181 0.35 -4.03 8.21
N MET A 182 -0.90 -4.42 7.99
CA MET A 182 -1.54 -4.23 6.68
C MET A 182 -2.16 -2.84 6.62
N PRO A 183 -1.81 -2.01 5.64
CA PRO A 183 -2.42 -0.68 5.48
C PRO A 183 -3.91 -0.82 5.14
N VAL A 184 -4.69 0.20 5.47
CA VAL A 184 -6.09 0.25 5.04
C VAL A 184 -6.15 0.78 3.61
N THR A 185 -6.85 0.08 2.73
CA THR A 185 -7.05 0.54 1.36
C THR A 185 -8.35 1.32 1.24
N ALA A 186 -8.26 2.57 0.77
CA ALA A 186 -9.41 3.40 0.48
C ALA A 186 -9.16 4.21 -0.81
N TRP A 187 -10.13 4.25 -1.71
CA TRP A 187 -10.02 4.92 -3.03
C TRP A 187 -8.81 4.45 -3.85
N GLY A 188 -8.42 3.18 -3.71
CA GLY A 188 -7.23 2.60 -4.35
C GLY A 188 -5.90 3.00 -3.70
N VAL A 189 -5.92 3.75 -2.59
CA VAL A 189 -4.73 4.20 -1.86
C VAL A 189 -4.51 3.34 -0.62
N LYS A 190 -3.31 2.81 -0.45
CA LYS A 190 -2.85 2.14 0.77
C LYS A 190 -2.52 3.21 1.82
N LEU A 191 -3.29 3.29 2.88
CA LEU A 191 -3.21 4.36 3.88
C LEU A 191 -2.81 3.84 5.25
N ILE A 192 -1.88 4.54 5.90
CA ILE A 192 -1.56 4.39 7.32
C ILE A 192 -1.53 5.76 7.99
N SER A 193 -2.07 5.85 9.20
CA SER A 193 -2.01 7.06 10.03
C SER A 193 -1.88 6.68 11.50
N ILE A 194 -1.17 7.49 12.27
CA ILE A 194 -1.14 7.37 13.72
C ILE A 194 -2.54 7.45 14.31
N GLY A 195 -3.41 8.27 13.73
CA GLY A 195 -4.80 8.41 14.16
C GLY A 195 -5.61 7.12 14.13
N MET A 196 -5.24 6.17 13.30
CA MET A 196 -5.92 4.87 13.23
C MET A 196 -5.69 4.00 14.48
N PHE A 197 -4.66 4.30 15.27
CA PHE A 197 -4.31 3.57 16.50
C PHE A 197 -4.77 4.29 17.78
N ALA A 198 -5.30 5.51 17.68
CA ALA A 198 -5.61 6.38 18.82
C ALA A 198 -6.86 5.96 19.63
N GLY A 199 -7.56 4.91 19.26
CA GLY A 199 -8.85 4.50 19.86
C GLY A 199 -8.85 3.27 20.77
N ALA A 200 -7.73 2.62 21.01
CA ALA A 200 -7.67 1.45 21.87
C ALA A 200 -6.50 1.61 22.85
N ASP A 201 -6.60 1.05 24.05
CA ASP A 201 -5.62 0.99 25.18
C ASP A 201 -4.13 0.76 24.83
N ARG A 202 -3.72 1.06 23.62
CA ARG A 202 -2.39 0.86 23.01
C ARG A 202 -1.52 2.11 22.94
N ALA A 203 -1.77 3.12 23.80
CA ALA A 203 -0.82 4.21 24.04
C ALA A 203 0.60 3.74 24.45
N ILE A 204 0.79 2.43 24.56
CA ILE A 204 2.04 1.78 25.00
C ILE A 204 3.07 1.68 23.86
N LEU A 205 2.65 1.62 22.60
CA LEU A 205 3.57 1.45 21.46
C LEU A 205 4.35 2.72 21.08
N TRP A 206 3.92 3.88 21.57
CA TRP A 206 4.38 5.18 21.09
C TRP A 206 5.10 6.01 22.18
N ARG A 207 5.74 5.39 23.17
CA ARG A 207 6.53 6.08 24.21
C ARG A 207 8.01 6.17 23.79
N GLY A 208 8.47 7.40 23.53
CA GLY A 208 9.88 7.66 23.25
C GLY A 208 10.10 8.87 22.33
N PRO A 209 11.29 9.16 21.80
CA PRO A 209 11.55 10.19 20.80
C PRO A 209 10.76 9.86 19.53
N ARG A 210 9.59 10.54 19.44
CA ARG A 210 8.35 9.84 19.08
C ARG A 210 8.05 9.90 17.59
N LEU A 211 8.52 10.93 16.90
CA LEU A 211 8.19 11.17 15.50
C LEU A 211 9.05 10.33 14.56
N GLN A 212 10.35 10.35 14.74
CA GLN A 212 11.28 9.63 13.88
C GLN A 212 11.04 8.12 13.96
N ARG A 213 10.89 7.59 15.17
CA ARG A 213 10.63 6.17 15.37
C ARG A 213 9.29 5.71 14.79
N SER A 214 8.27 6.57 14.85
CA SER A 214 6.96 6.26 14.24
C SER A 214 7.05 6.21 12.73
N LEU A 215 7.76 7.15 12.13
CA LEU A 215 8.02 7.14 10.68
C LEU A 215 8.82 5.90 10.27
N GLU A 216 9.91 5.59 10.99
CA GLU A 216 10.71 4.39 10.73
C GLU A 216 9.87 3.11 10.81
N GLN A 217 8.99 3.00 11.82
CA GLN A 217 8.07 1.88 11.96
C GLN A 217 7.06 1.81 10.82
N PHE A 218 6.48 2.92 10.41
CA PHE A 218 5.56 2.93 9.27
C PHE A 218 6.26 2.55 7.97
N LEU A 219 7.51 2.93 7.79
CA LEU A 219 8.27 2.56 6.60
C LEU A 219 8.69 1.08 6.61
N SER A 220 8.98 0.49 7.78
CA SER A 220 9.51 -0.88 7.91
C SER A 220 8.45 -1.93 8.23
N ASP A 221 7.50 -1.64 9.13
CA ASP A 221 6.60 -2.64 9.69
C ASP A 221 5.27 -2.74 8.93
N VAL A 222 4.96 -1.73 8.10
CA VAL A 222 3.77 -1.74 7.23
C VAL A 222 4.07 -2.46 5.92
N TRP A 223 3.15 -3.32 5.50
CA TRP A 223 3.23 -3.99 4.21
C TRP A 223 2.76 -3.08 3.07
N TRP A 224 3.69 -2.39 2.44
CA TRP A 224 3.40 -1.49 1.32
C TRP A 224 3.32 -2.17 -0.04
N GLY A 225 3.89 -3.39 -0.19
CA GLY A 225 4.20 -3.93 -1.49
C GLY A 225 5.36 -3.16 -2.14
N GLU A 226 5.27 -2.90 -3.42
CA GLU A 226 6.20 -2.05 -4.19
C GLU A 226 5.40 -0.92 -4.83
N PRO A 227 4.94 0.08 -4.07
CA PRO A 227 4.10 1.13 -4.63
C PRO A 227 4.90 1.97 -5.63
N ASP A 228 4.21 2.43 -6.69
CA ASP A 228 4.79 3.38 -7.66
C ASP A 228 4.98 4.75 -7.01
N VAL A 229 4.05 5.13 -6.13
CA VAL A 229 4.04 6.45 -5.47
C VAL A 229 3.79 6.30 -3.97
N LEU A 230 4.62 6.99 -3.17
CA LEU A 230 4.44 7.14 -1.73
C LEU A 230 4.33 8.62 -1.38
N LEU A 231 3.22 9.01 -0.76
CA LEU A 231 3.01 10.36 -0.24
C LEU A 231 3.11 10.38 1.30
N LEU A 232 3.83 11.37 1.84
CA LEU A 232 3.92 11.60 3.28
C LEU A 232 3.27 12.93 3.62
N ASP A 233 2.20 12.92 4.41
CA ASP A 233 1.56 14.12 4.95
C ASP A 233 2.26 14.52 6.23
N LEU A 234 3.16 15.52 6.19
CA LEU A 234 4.00 15.92 7.32
C LEU A 234 3.24 16.82 8.28
N ALA A 235 3.65 16.84 9.55
CA ALA A 235 3.19 17.85 10.49
C ALA A 235 3.56 19.28 10.00
N PRO A 236 2.72 20.29 10.25
CA PRO A 236 3.05 21.65 9.88
C PRO A 236 4.22 22.19 10.70
N GLY A 237 5.03 23.05 10.09
CA GLY A 237 6.21 23.66 10.71
C GLY A 237 7.54 23.22 10.07
N THR A 238 8.62 23.82 10.54
CA THR A 238 9.97 23.67 9.95
C THR A 238 10.83 22.62 10.63
N GLY A 239 10.21 21.78 11.45
CA GLY A 239 10.97 21.10 12.47
C GLY A 239 11.49 19.73 12.13
N ASP A 240 11.60 18.95 13.18
CA ASP A 240 12.27 17.67 13.28
C ASP A 240 11.74 16.61 12.28
N MET A 241 10.49 16.75 11.82
CA MET A 241 9.89 15.78 10.90
C MET A 241 10.50 15.85 9.48
N ALA A 242 10.72 17.06 8.95
CA ALA A 242 11.32 17.23 7.65
C ALA A 242 12.77 16.69 7.64
N ILE A 243 13.50 16.90 8.74
CA ILE A 243 14.86 16.36 8.93
C ILE A 243 14.80 14.83 9.01
N SER A 244 13.86 14.29 9.79
CA SER A 244 13.68 12.84 9.92
C SER A 244 13.33 12.17 8.59
N VAL A 245 12.46 12.81 7.79
CA VAL A 245 12.13 12.32 6.44
C VAL A 245 13.35 12.37 5.52
N ALA A 246 14.11 13.47 5.51
CA ALA A 246 15.30 13.58 4.69
C ALA A 246 16.37 12.52 5.04
N GLN A 247 16.46 12.14 6.32
CA GLN A 247 17.37 11.08 6.79
C GLN A 247 16.87 9.68 6.44
N ALA A 248 15.56 9.42 6.62
CA ALA A 248 14.96 8.10 6.37
C ALA A 248 14.71 7.83 4.88
N LEU A 249 14.49 8.87 4.09
CA LEU A 249 14.09 8.84 2.68
C LEU A 249 14.89 9.88 1.87
N PRO A 250 16.18 9.64 1.62
CA PRO A 250 17.05 10.62 0.94
C PRO A 250 16.61 10.97 -0.48
N ASN A 251 15.80 10.13 -1.11
CA ASN A 251 15.27 10.34 -2.47
C ASN A 251 13.88 10.99 -2.46
N ALA A 252 13.34 11.41 -1.30
CA ALA A 252 12.05 12.06 -1.23
C ALA A 252 12.07 13.47 -1.84
N GLU A 253 11.10 13.75 -2.70
CA GLU A 253 10.85 15.07 -3.25
C GLU A 253 9.99 15.87 -2.26
N LEU A 254 10.38 17.11 -1.97
CA LEU A 254 9.64 17.97 -1.05
C LEU A 254 8.63 18.83 -1.80
N VAL A 255 7.36 18.69 -1.47
CA VAL A 255 6.28 19.54 -1.96
C VAL A 255 5.84 20.48 -0.84
N VAL A 256 5.97 21.78 -1.03
CA VAL A 256 5.60 22.78 -0.03
C VAL A 256 4.25 23.41 -0.37
N VAL A 257 3.27 23.21 0.50
CA VAL A 257 1.94 23.82 0.40
C VAL A 257 1.90 25.09 1.23
N THR A 258 1.55 26.21 0.60
CA THR A 258 1.44 27.51 1.27
C THR A 258 0.24 28.31 0.74
N THR A 259 -0.06 29.41 1.39
CA THR A 259 -1.10 30.37 0.96
C THR A 259 -0.45 31.76 0.84
N PRO A 260 -1.01 32.67 0.05
CA PRO A 260 -0.41 34.00 -0.19
C PRO A 260 -0.46 34.94 1.03
N GLN A 261 -0.93 34.47 2.18
CA GLN A 261 -0.99 35.27 3.41
C GLN A 261 0.40 35.44 4.01
N PRO A 262 0.79 36.64 4.48
CA PRO A 262 2.11 36.90 5.08
C PRO A 262 2.47 35.96 6.24
N SER A 263 1.47 35.51 7.02
CA SER A 263 1.65 34.57 8.12
C SER A 263 1.91 33.13 7.70
N ALA A 264 1.77 32.83 6.42
CA ALA A 264 2.04 31.51 5.84
C ALA A 264 3.38 31.44 5.11
N SER A 265 4.16 32.55 5.12
CA SER A 265 5.51 32.54 4.54
C SER A 265 6.34 31.43 5.18
N PRO A 266 6.91 30.53 4.39
CA PRO A 266 7.72 29.45 4.93
C PRO A 266 8.94 30.06 5.60
N VAL A 267 9.24 29.64 6.83
CA VAL A 267 10.52 29.91 7.48
C VAL A 267 11.59 29.04 6.80
N LEU A 268 11.76 29.21 5.50
CA LEU A 268 12.84 28.57 4.73
C LEU A 268 14.17 29.31 4.88
N SER A 269 14.23 30.34 5.77
CA SER A 269 15.41 31.16 5.98
C SER A 269 16.51 30.51 6.83
N ALA A 270 16.34 29.30 7.30
CA ALA A 270 17.39 28.51 7.95
C ALA A 270 17.80 27.33 7.06
N SER A 271 18.33 27.61 5.88
CA SER A 271 19.07 26.61 5.14
C SER A 271 20.35 26.28 5.92
N PRO A 272 20.56 25.01 6.37
CA PRO A 272 21.92 24.55 6.53
C PRO A 272 22.58 24.64 5.15
N THR A 273 23.71 25.31 5.06
CA THR A 273 24.49 25.41 3.84
C THR A 273 24.67 23.98 3.30
N PRO A 274 24.11 23.63 2.13
CA PRO A 274 24.21 22.25 1.65
C PRO A 274 25.69 21.97 1.38
N SER A 275 26.16 20.85 1.90
CA SER A 275 27.46 20.31 1.44
C SER A 275 27.39 20.11 -0.08
N PRO A 276 28.47 20.46 -0.84
CA PRO A 276 28.43 20.42 -2.30
C PRO A 276 28.12 19.06 -2.93
N ALA A 277 28.03 17.99 -2.13
CA ALA A 277 27.71 16.63 -2.59
C ALA A 277 26.21 16.29 -2.54
N ALA A 278 25.34 17.17 -2.07
CA ALA A 278 23.90 16.92 -1.92
C ALA A 278 23.07 18.12 -2.39
N ALA A 279 23.36 18.64 -3.56
CA ALA A 279 22.45 19.56 -4.23
C ALA A 279 21.28 18.78 -4.80
N GLN A 280 20.37 18.35 -3.92
CA GLN A 280 19.04 17.95 -4.34
C GLN A 280 18.30 19.23 -4.76
N GLU A 281 17.90 19.24 -6.01
CA GLU A 281 17.12 20.33 -6.59
C GLU A 281 15.77 20.40 -5.85
N ILE A 282 15.56 21.45 -5.06
CA ILE A 282 14.28 21.70 -4.42
C ILE A 282 13.33 22.22 -5.50
N ARG A 283 12.51 21.34 -6.05
CA ARG A 283 11.43 21.74 -6.95
C ARG A 283 10.24 22.13 -6.09
N ALA A 284 10.04 23.43 -5.87
CA ALA A 284 8.84 23.94 -5.24
C ALA A 284 7.75 24.08 -6.31
N VAL A 285 6.71 23.25 -6.20
CA VAL A 285 5.51 23.42 -7.02
C VAL A 285 4.59 24.39 -6.29
N TRP A 286 4.39 25.57 -6.87
CA TRP A 286 3.42 26.54 -6.39
C TRP A 286 2.05 26.16 -6.98
N VAL A 287 1.16 25.60 -6.16
CA VAL A 287 -0.22 25.33 -6.59
C VAL A 287 -1.12 26.33 -5.86
N SER A 288 -1.58 27.34 -6.56
CA SER A 288 -2.68 28.20 -6.10
C SER A 288 -3.97 27.39 -6.18
N PHE A 289 -4.81 27.41 -5.15
CA PHE A 289 -6.12 26.75 -5.14
C PHE A 289 -7.02 27.19 -6.32
N LEU A 290 -6.83 28.41 -6.82
CA LEU A 290 -7.55 28.96 -7.99
C LEU A 290 -7.02 28.40 -9.32
N GLU A 291 -5.75 28.06 -9.42
CA GLU A 291 -5.15 27.48 -10.63
C GLU A 291 -5.44 25.99 -10.75
N TRP A 292 -5.64 25.31 -9.63
CA TRP A 292 -5.92 23.87 -9.61
C TRP A 292 -7.24 23.50 -10.28
N GLN A 293 -8.23 24.40 -10.30
CA GLN A 293 -9.50 24.20 -11.01
C GLN A 293 -9.37 24.21 -12.54
N HIS A 294 -8.24 24.65 -13.08
CA HIS A 294 -8.00 24.78 -14.51
C HIS A 294 -6.87 23.90 -15.06
N THR A 295 -6.20 23.13 -14.20
CA THR A 295 -5.11 22.24 -14.63
C THR A 295 -5.70 20.89 -15.03
N ASP A 296 -5.52 20.55 -16.30
CA ASP A 296 -5.96 19.26 -16.85
C ASP A 296 -4.94 18.17 -16.48
N PHE A 297 -5.23 17.40 -15.45
CA PHE A 297 -4.44 16.24 -15.04
C PHE A 297 -4.83 14.95 -15.78
N SER A 298 -5.59 15.04 -16.88
CA SER A 298 -6.19 13.89 -17.55
C SER A 298 -5.24 13.06 -18.41
N SER A 299 -3.96 13.45 -18.56
CA SER A 299 -3.03 12.69 -19.39
C SER A 299 -1.72 12.33 -18.69
N GLU A 300 -1.34 11.05 -18.76
CA GLU A 300 -0.05 10.51 -18.34
C GLU A 300 1.14 11.26 -19.00
N SER A 301 0.94 11.80 -20.21
CA SER A 301 1.94 12.56 -20.96
C SER A 301 2.26 13.93 -20.33
N ALA A 302 1.28 14.61 -19.71
CA ALA A 302 1.51 15.88 -19.04
C ALA A 302 2.35 15.69 -17.76
N PHE A 303 2.22 14.54 -17.10
CA PHE A 303 2.98 14.22 -15.88
C PHE A 303 4.43 13.79 -16.19
N ARG A 304 4.69 13.20 -17.38
CA ARG A 304 6.03 12.75 -17.80
C ARG A 304 6.86 13.82 -18.50
N ALA A 305 6.26 14.90 -18.95
CA ALA A 305 6.95 15.94 -19.72
C ALA A 305 7.83 16.86 -18.86
N ASP A 306 7.58 16.90 -17.52
CA ASP A 306 8.33 17.73 -16.56
C ASP A 306 9.22 16.90 -15.61
N ALA A 307 9.51 15.63 -15.93
CA ALA A 307 10.33 14.73 -15.11
C ALA A 307 11.76 14.59 -15.64
#